data_5edb73f13be6e84fa2da0a1289f63751
#
_entry.id   5edb73f13be6e84fa2da0a1289f63751
#
_cell.length_a   1.000
_cell.length_b   1.000
_cell.length_c   1.000
_cell.angle_alpha   90.00
_cell.angle_beta   90.00
_cell.angle_gamma   90.00
#
_symmetry.space_group_name_H-M   'P 1'
#
loop_
_entity.id
_entity.type
_entity.pdbx_description
1 polymer ?
#
loop_
_entity_poly.entity_id
_entity_poly.type
_entity_poly.pdbx_seq_one_letter_code
_entity_poly.pdbx_strand_id
1 'polypeptide(L)'
;MRHPFGVPAVVVLAVLLWAGSIQAYNGGPLRNVTDLTPTCAGCHSSVGKEQLRVEPEAFATTMLVENRHYKAIEEGSGPYKDMSAADRQKLLADVKLMDQNASATVSAPATLKPGQEAQITATVRGGHGVVGVWLMESDLRLQGRAISADGWVIVGAPKVVGSDGKEQTKWVDSRGPGLKKNLNSVLIFDQQSDIAAKKFPDGKVTW
;
A
#
# COMPACT_ATOMS: atom_id res chain seq x y z
N MET A 1 46.67 12.52 -46.61
CA MET A 1 46.47 11.17 -46.05
C MET A 1 45.56 11.28 -44.86
N ARG A 2 44.40 11.03 -45.12
CA ARG A 2 43.34 10.17 -44.47
C ARG A 2 43.40 9.96 -42.99
N HIS A 3 42.44 10.41 -42.30
CA HIS A 3 42.05 9.86 -41.07
C HIS A 3 40.62 9.68 -40.90
N PRO A 4 40.17 8.62 -40.29
CA PRO A 4 38.76 8.47 -39.94
C PRO A 4 38.56 8.70 -38.45
N PHE A 5 37.55 9.44 -38.08
CA PHE A 5 37.05 9.33 -36.72
C PHE A 5 35.53 9.27 -36.78
N GLY A 6 35.04 8.09 -36.79
CA GLY A 6 33.70 7.85 -36.35
C GLY A 6 33.75 6.91 -35.17
N VAL A 7 33.24 7.25 -34.06
CA VAL A 7 32.62 6.62 -32.92
C VAL A 7 32.93 7.54 -31.72
N PRO A 8 31.98 8.20 -31.13
CA PRO A 8 31.21 7.57 -30.05
C PRO A 8 29.82 8.18 -29.75
N ALA A 9 28.96 8.30 -30.75
CA ALA A 9 27.61 8.81 -30.46
C ALA A 9 26.62 7.71 -30.00
N VAL A 10 26.99 6.45 -30.14
CA VAL A 10 26.07 5.31 -29.84
C VAL A 10 26.10 4.89 -28.37
N VAL A 11 27.18 5.17 -27.64
CA VAL A 11 27.31 4.73 -26.25
C VAL A 11 26.55 5.61 -25.27
N VAL A 12 26.33 6.87 -25.58
CA VAL A 12 25.61 7.81 -24.67
C VAL A 12 24.10 7.60 -24.72
N LEU A 13 23.57 7.10 -25.84
CA LEU A 13 22.13 6.84 -25.98
C LEU A 13 21.67 5.58 -25.23
N ALA A 14 22.57 4.60 -25.01
CA ALA A 14 22.24 3.36 -24.33
C ALA A 14 22.13 3.49 -22.80
N VAL A 15 22.76 4.51 -22.21
CA VAL A 15 22.71 4.75 -20.76
C VAL A 15 21.48 5.52 -20.33
N LEU A 16 20.85 6.28 -21.24
CA LEU A 16 19.62 7.03 -20.94
C LEU A 16 18.34 6.20 -21.03
N LEU A 17 18.41 4.99 -21.57
CA LEU A 17 17.25 4.09 -21.68
C LEU A 17 17.07 3.15 -20.48
N TRP A 18 17.97 3.23 -19.50
CA TRP A 18 17.89 2.46 -18.25
C TRP A 18 17.46 3.26 -17.03
N ALA A 19 16.96 4.48 -17.21
CA ALA A 19 16.09 5.08 -16.21
C ALA A 19 14.73 4.40 -16.27
N GLY A 20 14.72 3.09 -15.99
CA GLY A 20 13.51 2.33 -15.75
C GLY A 20 12.73 3.06 -14.68
N SER A 21 11.55 3.51 -15.03
CA SER A 21 10.57 4.03 -14.10
C SER A 21 10.59 3.16 -12.84
N ILE A 22 11.03 3.71 -11.73
CA ILE A 22 10.81 3.14 -10.41
C ILE A 22 9.31 3.21 -10.21
N GLN A 23 8.62 2.21 -10.73
CA GLN A 23 7.20 2.02 -10.44
C GLN A 23 7.12 1.52 -9.01
N ALA A 24 6.95 2.45 -8.10
CA ALA A 24 6.99 2.19 -6.67
C ALA A 24 5.97 1.14 -6.21
N TYR A 25 4.94 0.77 -6.99
CA TYR A 25 3.93 -0.18 -6.49
C TYR A 25 3.16 -0.98 -7.55
N ASN A 26 3.39 -0.81 -8.83
CA ASN A 26 2.62 -1.54 -9.83
C ASN A 26 3.14 -2.97 -10.00
N GLY A 27 2.59 -3.89 -9.24
CA GLY A 27 2.97 -5.30 -9.20
C GLY A 27 3.88 -5.66 -8.01
N GLY A 28 4.26 -4.66 -7.21
CA GLY A 28 5.14 -4.78 -6.04
C GLY A 28 6.57 -5.16 -6.42
N PRO A 29 7.57 -4.48 -5.90
CA PRO A 29 8.97 -4.76 -6.24
C PRO A 29 9.44 -6.13 -5.78
N LEU A 30 8.64 -6.83 -5.01
CA LEU A 30 9.04 -8.01 -4.25
C LEU A 30 8.17 -9.22 -4.63
N ARG A 31 8.21 -9.61 -5.91
CA ARG A 31 7.49 -10.80 -6.42
C ARG A 31 7.73 -12.08 -5.62
N ASN A 32 8.85 -12.14 -4.92
CA ASN A 32 9.30 -13.31 -4.18
C ASN A 32 9.10 -13.19 -2.67
N VAL A 33 8.39 -12.16 -2.20
CA VAL A 33 8.14 -11.94 -0.78
C VAL A 33 6.66 -12.12 -0.49
N THR A 34 6.34 -12.94 0.49
CA THR A 34 4.96 -13.21 0.95
C THR A 34 4.53 -12.26 2.06
N ASP A 35 5.49 -11.70 2.80
CA ASP A 35 5.27 -10.71 3.83
C ASP A 35 5.96 -9.39 3.47
N LEU A 36 5.15 -8.39 3.12
CA LEU A 36 5.62 -7.05 2.81
C LEU A 36 5.69 -6.13 4.04
N THR A 37 5.22 -6.60 5.18
CA THR A 37 5.11 -5.81 6.41
C THR A 37 6.40 -5.11 6.80
N PRO A 38 7.57 -5.78 6.87
CA PRO A 38 8.81 -5.12 7.26
C PRO A 38 9.24 -4.01 6.31
N THR A 39 8.98 -4.20 5.01
CA THR A 39 9.32 -3.21 3.98
C THR A 39 8.41 -1.98 4.08
N CYS A 40 7.12 -2.20 4.24
CA CYS A 40 6.14 -1.13 4.35
C CYS A 40 6.29 -0.36 5.67
N ALA A 41 6.54 -1.05 6.78
CA ALA A 41 6.79 -0.44 8.08
C ALA A 41 7.99 0.50 8.09
N GLY A 42 9.01 0.25 7.25
CA GLY A 42 10.17 1.14 7.13
C GLY A 42 9.81 2.59 6.76
N CYS A 43 8.71 2.78 6.01
CA CYS A 43 8.23 4.10 5.60
C CYS A 43 6.90 4.49 6.26
N HIS A 44 6.05 3.51 6.56
CA HIS A 44 4.68 3.74 7.04
C HIS A 44 4.52 3.57 8.55
N SER A 45 5.59 3.35 9.30
CA SER A 45 5.55 3.36 10.75
C SER A 45 6.02 4.70 11.33
N SER A 46 5.45 5.08 12.46
CA SER A 46 5.85 6.26 13.23
C SER A 46 6.99 5.98 14.21
N VAL A 47 7.29 4.71 14.47
CA VAL A 47 8.24 4.28 15.50
C VAL A 47 9.31 3.36 14.94
N GLY A 48 10.44 3.26 15.62
CA GLY A 48 11.51 2.30 15.34
C GLY A 48 11.16 0.88 15.75
N LYS A 49 11.96 -0.09 15.32
CA LYS A 49 11.72 -1.52 15.62
C LYS A 49 11.72 -1.83 17.12
N GLU A 50 12.51 -1.12 17.89
CA GLU A 50 12.63 -1.25 19.34
C GLU A 50 11.46 -0.65 20.12
N GLN A 51 10.62 0.14 19.44
CA GLN A 51 9.46 0.83 20.04
C GLN A 51 8.14 0.18 19.62
N LEU A 52 8.16 -1.11 19.31
CA LEU A 52 6.98 -1.84 18.88
C LEU A 52 5.81 -1.68 19.86
N ARG A 53 4.68 -1.17 19.36
CA ARG A 53 3.40 -1.07 20.07
C ARG A 53 3.39 -0.23 21.36
N VAL A 54 4.40 0.60 21.58
CA VAL A 54 4.45 1.43 22.79
C VAL A 54 3.84 2.81 22.61
N GLU A 55 3.70 3.25 21.36
CA GLU A 55 3.19 4.57 21.04
C GLU A 55 1.65 4.57 20.93
N PRO A 56 0.98 5.58 21.47
CA PRO A 56 -0.47 5.70 21.34
C PRO A 56 -0.89 6.03 19.90
N GLU A 57 -2.12 5.68 19.55
CA GLU A 57 -2.74 5.94 18.24
C GLU A 57 -2.63 7.42 17.82
N ALA A 58 -2.82 8.34 18.76
CA ALA A 58 -2.71 9.77 18.50
C ALA A 58 -1.30 10.18 18.03
N PHE A 59 -0.26 9.57 18.57
CA PHE A 59 1.12 9.81 18.11
C PHE A 59 1.32 9.36 16.67
N ALA A 60 0.87 8.16 16.33
CA ALA A 60 0.97 7.64 14.96
C ALA A 60 0.19 8.53 13.97
N THR A 61 -0.99 9.01 14.35
CA THR A 61 -1.78 9.95 13.55
C THR A 61 -1.03 11.26 13.33
N THR A 62 -0.49 11.87 14.37
CA THR A 62 0.29 13.11 14.26
C THR A 62 1.52 12.92 13.38
N MET A 63 2.29 11.86 13.57
CA MET A 63 3.53 11.63 12.82
C MET A 63 3.30 11.29 11.36
N LEU A 64 2.30 10.48 11.04
CA LEU A 64 2.08 9.98 9.69
C LEU A 64 1.07 10.81 8.92
N VAL A 65 -0.08 11.10 9.49
CA VAL A 65 -1.15 11.82 8.79
C VAL A 65 -0.86 13.32 8.77
N GLU A 66 -0.69 13.94 9.93
CA GLU A 66 -0.53 15.38 9.98
C GLU A 66 0.82 15.83 9.45
N ASN A 67 1.93 15.32 9.99
CA ASN A 67 3.26 15.82 9.64
C ASN A 67 3.74 15.35 8.25
N ARG A 68 3.55 14.06 7.89
CA ARG A 68 4.06 13.54 6.62
C ARG A 68 3.16 13.83 5.43
N HIS A 69 1.85 13.94 5.64
CA HIS A 69 0.91 14.20 4.56
C HIS A 69 0.38 15.63 4.57
N TYR A 70 -0.43 16.01 5.54
CA TYR A 70 -1.12 17.30 5.51
C TYR A 70 -0.14 18.48 5.50
N LYS A 71 0.79 18.48 6.43
CA LYS A 71 1.79 19.55 6.52
C LYS A 71 2.71 19.59 5.30
N ALA A 72 3.12 18.44 4.78
CA ALA A 72 3.94 18.37 3.57
C ALA A 72 3.24 18.95 2.34
N ILE A 73 1.93 18.71 2.19
CA ILE A 73 1.12 19.33 1.12
C ILE A 73 0.99 20.83 1.35
N GLU A 74 0.65 21.25 2.56
CA GLU A 74 0.45 22.67 2.91
C GLU A 74 1.71 23.49 2.68
N GLU A 75 2.85 23.02 3.15
CA GLU A 75 4.15 23.68 3.00
C GLU A 75 4.74 23.56 1.59
N GLY A 76 4.26 22.62 0.77
CA GLY A 76 4.84 22.35 -0.54
C GLY A 76 6.20 21.67 -0.44
N SER A 77 6.38 20.77 0.51
CA SER A 77 7.61 20.02 0.68
C SER A 77 7.59 18.70 -0.08
N GLY A 78 8.78 18.12 -0.32
CA GLY A 78 8.92 16.83 -0.99
C GLY A 78 8.30 16.80 -2.39
N PRO A 79 7.37 15.88 -2.66
CA PRO A 79 6.76 15.75 -3.99
C PRO A 79 5.82 16.91 -4.36
N TYR A 80 5.47 17.76 -3.42
CA TYR A 80 4.52 18.88 -3.62
C TYR A 80 5.19 20.22 -3.90
N LYS A 81 6.52 20.27 -4.00
CA LYS A 81 7.31 21.50 -4.15
C LYS A 81 7.00 22.31 -5.41
N ASP A 82 6.63 21.63 -6.49
CA ASP A 82 6.36 22.25 -7.78
C ASP A 82 4.87 22.58 -7.99
N MET A 83 4.01 22.29 -7.00
CA MET A 83 2.59 22.61 -7.05
C MET A 83 2.33 24.06 -6.66
N SER A 84 1.36 24.69 -7.33
CA SER A 84 0.88 26.02 -6.91
C SER A 84 0.23 25.95 -5.50
N ALA A 85 0.22 27.08 -4.79
CA ALA A 85 -0.45 27.18 -3.49
C ALA A 85 -1.94 26.81 -3.57
N ALA A 86 -2.62 27.22 -4.63
CA ALA A 86 -4.04 26.91 -4.85
C ALA A 86 -4.26 25.40 -5.07
N ASP A 87 -3.41 24.76 -5.87
CA ASP A 87 -3.51 23.31 -6.12
C ASP A 87 -3.22 22.52 -4.84
N ARG A 88 -2.25 22.96 -4.03
CA ARG A 88 -1.98 22.33 -2.74
C ARG A 88 -3.15 22.43 -1.77
N GLN A 89 -3.79 23.61 -1.68
CA GLN A 89 -4.98 23.78 -0.86
C GLN A 89 -6.12 22.87 -1.29
N LYS A 90 -6.35 22.79 -2.60
CA LYS A 90 -7.35 21.86 -3.15
C LYS A 90 -6.99 20.41 -2.83
N LEU A 91 -5.77 19.99 -3.09
CA LEU A 91 -5.30 18.64 -2.80
C LEU A 91 -5.46 18.31 -1.30
N LEU A 92 -5.07 19.22 -0.43
CA LEU A 92 -5.21 19.02 1.02
C LEU A 92 -6.67 18.84 1.45
N ALA A 93 -7.58 19.61 0.88
CA ALA A 93 -9.01 19.46 1.13
C ALA A 93 -9.53 18.10 0.64
N ASP A 94 -9.13 17.69 -0.57
CA ASP A 94 -9.51 16.41 -1.16
C ASP A 94 -8.97 15.23 -0.35
N VAL A 95 -7.71 15.28 0.11
CA VAL A 95 -7.09 14.24 0.95
C VAL A 95 -7.81 14.15 2.30
N LYS A 96 -8.06 15.27 2.97
CA LYS A 96 -8.79 15.29 4.25
C LYS A 96 -10.19 14.71 4.11
N LEU A 97 -10.89 15.03 3.02
CA LEU A 97 -12.22 14.46 2.74
C LEU A 97 -12.16 12.95 2.49
N MET A 98 -11.11 12.49 1.78
CA MET A 98 -10.86 11.06 1.58
C MET A 98 -10.64 10.36 2.93
N ASP A 99 -9.74 10.86 3.76
CA ASP A 99 -9.40 10.28 5.05
C ASP A 99 -10.61 10.20 6.00
N GLN A 100 -11.45 11.22 6.01
CA GLN A 100 -12.68 11.25 6.79
C GLN A 100 -13.71 10.20 6.36
N ASN A 101 -13.64 9.74 5.12
CA ASN A 101 -14.59 8.78 4.55
C ASN A 101 -13.97 7.40 4.29
N ALA A 102 -12.66 7.27 4.45
CA ALA A 102 -11.98 5.99 4.39
C ALA A 102 -12.22 5.19 5.67
N SER A 103 -12.41 3.91 5.52
CA SER A 103 -12.55 3.00 6.66
C SER A 103 -12.11 1.59 6.30
N ALA A 104 -11.74 0.83 7.31
CA ALA A 104 -11.51 -0.60 7.21
C ALA A 104 -12.29 -1.32 8.32
N THR A 105 -12.96 -2.39 7.96
CA THR A 105 -13.67 -3.25 8.90
C THR A 105 -13.26 -4.69 8.69
N VAL A 106 -13.20 -5.45 9.77
CA VAL A 106 -12.86 -6.88 9.74
C VAL A 106 -14.04 -7.69 10.28
N SER A 107 -14.41 -8.71 9.51
CA SER A 107 -15.35 -9.73 9.95
C SER A 107 -14.59 -11.05 10.15
N ALA A 108 -14.62 -11.57 11.36
CA ALA A 108 -13.99 -12.82 11.76
C ALA A 108 -14.80 -13.46 12.88
N PRO A 109 -14.69 -14.79 13.11
CA PRO A 109 -15.22 -15.42 14.32
C PRO A 109 -14.58 -14.81 15.57
N ALA A 110 -15.39 -14.63 16.62
CA ALA A 110 -14.92 -14.05 17.87
C ALA A 110 -13.87 -14.93 18.59
N THR A 111 -13.92 -16.24 18.35
CA THR A 111 -12.98 -17.21 18.93
C THR A 111 -12.72 -18.34 17.94
N LEU A 112 -11.47 -18.81 17.92
CA LEU A 112 -11.05 -19.97 17.14
C LEU A 112 -10.23 -20.91 18.05
N LYS A 113 -10.43 -22.20 17.87
CA LYS A 113 -9.61 -23.21 18.54
C LYS A 113 -8.31 -23.43 17.73
N PRO A 114 -7.20 -23.82 18.36
CA PRO A 114 -6.01 -24.22 17.65
C PRO A 114 -6.31 -25.28 16.58
N GLY A 115 -5.81 -25.06 15.36
CA GLY A 115 -6.06 -25.92 14.21
C GLY A 115 -7.41 -25.75 13.52
N GLN A 116 -8.28 -24.88 14.00
CA GLN A 116 -9.54 -24.56 13.34
C GLN A 116 -9.32 -23.56 12.21
N GLU A 117 -9.87 -23.84 11.04
CA GLU A 117 -9.92 -22.89 9.93
C GLU A 117 -11.14 -21.99 10.00
N ALA A 118 -10.98 -20.76 9.56
CA ALA A 118 -12.06 -19.79 9.44
C ALA A 118 -11.78 -18.78 8.33
N GLN A 119 -12.84 -18.18 7.81
CA GLN A 119 -12.71 -17.04 6.88
C GLN A 119 -12.63 -15.74 7.67
N ILE A 120 -11.68 -14.89 7.24
CA ILE A 120 -11.53 -13.52 7.71
C ILE A 120 -11.73 -12.61 6.52
N THR A 121 -12.68 -11.70 6.62
CA THR A 121 -12.97 -10.74 5.54
C THR A 121 -12.69 -9.33 6.02
N ALA A 122 -11.78 -8.63 5.31
CA ALA A 122 -11.59 -7.20 5.43
C ALA A 122 -12.43 -6.49 4.35
N THR A 123 -13.21 -5.50 4.76
CA THR A 123 -13.87 -4.57 3.85
C THR A 123 -13.20 -3.21 4.03
N VAL A 124 -12.71 -2.65 2.93
CA VAL A 124 -12.10 -1.32 2.89
C VAL A 124 -12.97 -0.39 2.09
N ARG A 125 -13.18 0.82 2.59
CA ARG A 125 -13.96 1.86 1.94
C ARG A 125 -13.08 3.03 1.57
N GLY A 126 -13.29 3.59 0.39
CA GLY A 126 -12.52 4.73 -0.09
C GLY A 126 -11.25 4.32 -0.82
N GLY A 127 -10.31 5.24 -0.92
CA GLY A 127 -9.09 5.10 -1.69
C GLY A 127 -9.24 5.58 -3.14
N HIS A 128 -8.08 5.81 -3.77
CA HIS A 128 -8.02 6.23 -5.17
C HIS A 128 -6.86 5.53 -5.86
N GLY A 129 -7.15 4.74 -6.88
CA GLY A 129 -6.18 3.94 -7.63
C GLY A 129 -5.95 2.57 -7.00
N VAL A 130 -4.94 2.43 -6.15
CA VAL A 130 -4.57 1.14 -5.54
C VAL A 130 -4.67 1.23 -4.02
N VAL A 131 -5.36 0.27 -3.43
CA VAL A 131 -5.47 0.14 -1.97
C VAL A 131 -4.79 -1.15 -1.52
N GLY A 132 -3.79 -1.02 -0.66
CA GLY A 132 -3.14 -2.15 -0.01
C GLY A 132 -3.87 -2.59 1.25
N VAL A 133 -4.06 -3.89 1.41
CA VAL A 133 -4.68 -4.50 2.59
C VAL A 133 -3.75 -5.56 3.16
N TRP A 134 -3.45 -5.46 4.45
CA TRP A 134 -2.59 -6.39 5.17
C TRP A 134 -3.32 -7.01 6.34
N LEU A 135 -3.21 -8.32 6.47
CA LEU A 135 -3.62 -9.04 7.68
C LEU A 135 -2.41 -9.10 8.62
N MET A 136 -2.50 -8.35 9.71
CA MET A 136 -1.43 -8.15 10.67
C MET A 136 -1.91 -8.38 12.09
N GLU A 137 -0.97 -8.61 13.00
CA GLU A 137 -1.24 -8.74 14.43
C GLU A 137 -1.53 -7.40 15.13
N SER A 138 -1.03 -6.30 14.55
CA SER A 138 -1.21 -4.96 15.07
C SER A 138 -1.03 -3.91 13.95
N ASP A 139 -1.24 -2.66 14.27
CA ASP A 139 -1.19 -1.54 13.33
C ASP A 139 0.21 -1.38 12.71
N LEU A 140 0.27 -1.31 11.38
CA LEU A 140 1.49 -1.07 10.64
C LEU A 140 2.19 0.23 11.07
N ARG A 141 1.42 1.26 11.39
CA ARG A 141 1.94 2.56 11.86
C ARG A 141 2.75 2.43 13.15
N LEU A 142 2.56 1.37 13.90
CA LEU A 142 3.23 1.04 15.15
C LEU A 142 4.19 -0.15 15.02
N GLN A 143 4.79 -0.35 13.85
CA GLN A 143 5.68 -1.49 13.57
C GLN A 143 5.02 -2.85 13.79
N GLY A 144 3.77 -2.97 13.41
CA GLY A 144 3.08 -4.25 13.45
C GLY A 144 3.79 -5.33 12.64
N ARG A 145 3.61 -6.58 13.04
CA ARG A 145 4.19 -7.76 12.38
C ARG A 145 3.12 -8.50 11.58
N ALA A 146 3.56 -9.35 10.68
CA ALA A 146 2.64 -10.26 10.01
C ALA A 146 1.94 -11.17 11.02
N ILE A 147 0.69 -11.51 10.74
CA ILE A 147 -0.12 -12.39 11.62
C ILE A 147 0.53 -13.75 11.87
N SER A 148 1.38 -14.23 10.96
CA SER A 148 2.16 -15.46 11.13
C SER A 148 3.13 -15.40 12.30
N ALA A 149 3.51 -14.22 12.78
CA ALA A 149 4.36 -14.06 13.95
C ALA A 149 3.68 -14.55 15.24
N ASP A 150 2.35 -14.61 15.27
CA ASP A 150 1.54 -15.10 16.39
C ASP A 150 1.03 -16.55 16.16
N GLY A 151 1.64 -17.27 15.22
CA GLY A 151 1.33 -18.67 14.97
C GLY A 151 0.13 -18.91 14.01
N TRP A 152 -0.41 -17.87 13.40
CA TRP A 152 -1.45 -18.02 12.40
C TRP A 152 -0.89 -18.45 11.06
N VAL A 153 -1.64 -19.27 10.34
CA VAL A 153 -1.31 -19.72 8.99
C VAL A 153 -2.45 -19.33 8.06
N ILE A 154 -2.12 -18.64 6.96
CA ILE A 154 -3.09 -18.34 5.92
C ILE A 154 -3.17 -19.52 4.97
N VAL A 155 -4.35 -20.12 4.88
CA VAL A 155 -4.62 -21.29 4.02
C VAL A 155 -5.13 -20.83 2.67
N GLY A 156 -4.40 -21.18 1.60
CA GLY A 156 -4.77 -20.81 0.25
C GLY A 156 -4.41 -19.38 -0.14
N ALA A 157 -4.92 -18.96 -1.27
CA ALA A 157 -4.76 -17.59 -1.77
C ALA A 157 -5.92 -16.71 -1.31
N PRO A 158 -5.67 -15.44 -0.95
CA PRO A 158 -6.74 -14.51 -0.63
C PRO A 158 -7.61 -14.22 -1.85
N LYS A 159 -8.91 -14.10 -1.62
CA LYS A 159 -9.87 -13.66 -2.62
C LYS A 159 -10.07 -12.15 -2.53
N VAL A 160 -9.90 -11.46 -3.65
CA VAL A 160 -10.02 -10.00 -3.74
C VAL A 160 -11.23 -9.64 -4.59
N VAL A 161 -12.06 -8.73 -4.10
CA VAL A 161 -13.20 -8.17 -4.85
C VAL A 161 -13.02 -6.66 -4.93
N GLY A 162 -13.03 -6.12 -6.13
CA GLY A 162 -12.89 -4.69 -6.38
C GLY A 162 -14.17 -3.90 -6.13
N SER A 163 -14.08 -2.60 -6.31
CA SER A 163 -15.20 -1.66 -6.13
C SER A 163 -16.36 -1.86 -7.10
N ASP A 164 -16.12 -2.54 -8.21
CA ASP A 164 -17.14 -2.93 -9.19
C ASP A 164 -17.85 -4.27 -8.84
N GLY A 165 -17.52 -4.85 -7.69
CA GLY A 165 -18.05 -6.13 -7.23
C GLY A 165 -17.44 -7.36 -7.92
N LYS A 166 -16.45 -7.18 -8.79
CA LYS A 166 -15.80 -8.29 -9.50
C LYS A 166 -14.56 -8.78 -8.80
N GLU A 167 -14.27 -10.05 -8.96
CA GLU A 167 -13.05 -10.67 -8.47
C GLU A 167 -11.82 -10.15 -9.23
N GLN A 168 -10.78 -9.84 -8.50
CA GLN A 168 -9.50 -9.38 -9.02
C GLN A 168 -8.41 -10.40 -8.69
N THR A 169 -7.79 -10.99 -9.72
CA THR A 169 -6.71 -11.98 -9.55
C THR A 169 -5.33 -11.39 -9.81
N LYS A 170 -5.26 -10.21 -10.44
CA LYS A 170 -4.03 -9.57 -10.92
C LYS A 170 -2.89 -9.57 -9.89
N TRP A 171 -3.19 -9.23 -8.63
CA TRP A 171 -2.18 -9.23 -7.58
C TRP A 171 -1.70 -10.63 -7.24
N VAL A 172 -2.62 -11.55 -7.01
CA VAL A 172 -2.33 -12.94 -6.65
C VAL A 172 -1.60 -13.65 -7.79
N ASP A 173 -2.04 -13.43 -9.04
CA ASP A 173 -1.43 -14.05 -10.21
C ASP A 173 -0.04 -13.52 -10.53
N SER A 174 0.28 -12.30 -10.10
CA SER A 174 1.63 -11.76 -10.22
C SER A 174 2.66 -12.46 -9.32
N ARG A 175 2.21 -13.30 -8.37
CA ARG A 175 3.06 -14.06 -7.46
C ARG A 175 3.48 -15.38 -8.08
N GLY A 176 4.71 -15.80 -7.80
CA GLY A 176 5.20 -17.14 -8.23
C GLY A 176 4.37 -18.27 -7.61
N PRO A 177 4.35 -19.46 -8.22
CA PRO A 177 3.45 -20.55 -7.80
C PRO A 177 3.53 -20.93 -6.32
N GLY A 178 4.72 -20.93 -5.72
CA GLY A 178 4.90 -21.21 -4.30
C GLY A 178 4.57 -20.06 -3.35
N LEU A 179 4.30 -18.87 -3.86
CA LEU A 179 4.17 -17.63 -3.11
C LEU A 179 2.72 -17.15 -2.97
N LYS A 180 1.76 -17.96 -3.41
CA LYS A 180 0.33 -17.69 -3.24
C LYS A 180 -0.21 -18.16 -1.88
N LYS A 181 0.58 -18.95 -1.14
CA LYS A 181 0.27 -19.40 0.23
C LYS A 181 0.82 -18.41 1.25
N ASN A 182 0.17 -18.32 2.39
CA ASN A 182 0.53 -17.39 3.48
C ASN A 182 0.66 -15.93 3.03
N LEU A 183 -0.08 -15.54 1.99
CA LEU A 183 -0.07 -14.20 1.48
C LEU A 183 -0.93 -13.31 2.38
N ASN A 184 -0.29 -12.60 3.31
CA ASN A 184 -0.95 -11.72 4.26
C ASN A 184 -1.25 -10.32 3.70
N SER A 185 -0.79 -10.03 2.50
CA SER A 185 -0.97 -8.74 1.84
C SER A 185 -1.55 -8.88 0.45
N VAL A 186 -2.45 -7.98 0.09
CA VAL A 186 -3.02 -7.89 -1.25
C VAL A 186 -3.16 -6.43 -1.67
N LEU A 187 -3.21 -6.22 -2.99
CA LEU A 187 -3.61 -4.94 -3.57
C LEU A 187 -4.96 -5.08 -4.25
N ILE A 188 -5.86 -4.16 -3.93
CA ILE A 188 -7.11 -3.93 -4.65
C ILE A 188 -6.84 -2.82 -5.65
N PHE A 189 -7.05 -3.10 -6.93
CA PHE A 189 -6.86 -2.13 -8.01
C PHE A 189 -8.16 -1.41 -8.35
N ASP A 190 -8.01 -0.28 -9.03
CA ASP A 190 -9.12 0.47 -9.62
C ASP A 190 -10.16 0.94 -8.59
N GLN A 191 -9.70 1.23 -7.37
CA GLN A 191 -10.52 1.95 -6.39
C GLN A 191 -10.67 3.39 -6.86
N GLN A 192 -11.90 3.82 -7.10
CA GLN A 192 -12.20 5.14 -7.67
C GLN A 192 -13.20 5.87 -6.78
N SER A 193 -12.67 6.58 -5.77
CA SER A 193 -13.50 7.53 -5.03
C SER A 193 -13.78 8.77 -5.88
N ASP A 194 -15.03 9.17 -5.92
CA ASP A 194 -15.46 10.44 -6.51
C ASP A 194 -15.69 11.43 -5.35
N ILE A 195 -14.68 12.27 -5.13
CA ILE A 195 -14.70 13.26 -4.04
C ILE A 195 -15.79 14.30 -4.26
N ALA A 196 -16.01 14.74 -5.51
CA ALA A 196 -17.02 15.73 -5.83
C ALA A 196 -18.43 15.19 -5.59
N ALA A 197 -18.69 13.94 -5.97
CA ALA A 197 -19.97 13.28 -5.73
C ALA A 197 -20.07 12.64 -4.33
N LYS A 198 -19.01 12.70 -3.52
CA LYS A 198 -18.90 12.06 -2.19
C LYS A 198 -19.19 10.55 -2.24
N LYS A 199 -18.74 9.88 -3.30
CA LYS A 199 -18.86 8.45 -3.47
C LYS A 199 -17.55 7.76 -3.12
N PHE A 200 -17.60 6.85 -2.15
CA PHE A 200 -16.46 6.13 -1.64
C PHE A 200 -16.76 4.63 -1.75
N PRO A 201 -16.20 3.95 -2.76
CA PRO A 201 -16.52 2.56 -3.02
C PRO A 201 -15.89 1.61 -2.01
N ASP A 202 -16.50 0.45 -1.85
CA ASP A 202 -16.00 -0.63 -1.02
C ASP A 202 -15.24 -1.65 -1.86
N GLY A 203 -14.11 -2.12 -1.32
CA GLY A 203 -13.39 -3.31 -1.79
C GLY A 203 -13.33 -4.34 -0.68
N LYS A 204 -13.12 -5.63 -1.03
CA LYS A 204 -13.10 -6.72 -0.05
C LYS A 204 -11.94 -7.66 -0.28
N VAL A 205 -11.37 -8.14 0.80
CA VAL A 205 -10.38 -9.22 0.81
C VAL A 205 -10.84 -10.29 1.78
N THR A 206 -10.85 -11.53 1.33
CA THR A 206 -11.17 -12.68 2.18
C THR A 206 -9.98 -13.64 2.21
N TRP A 207 -9.53 -13.92 3.37
CA TRP A 207 -8.58 -14.99 3.67
C TRP A 207 -9.28 -16.18 4.27
#